data_043e71beee1f6b2f39c1b2fdfffbcf84
#
_entry.id   043e71beee1f6b2f39c1b2fdfffbcf84
#
_cell.length_a   1.000
_cell.length_b   1.000
_cell.length_c   1.000
_cell.angle_alpha   90.00
_cell.angle_beta   90.00
_cell.angle_gamma   90.00
#
_symmetry.space_group_name_H-M   'P 1'
#
loop_
_entity.id
_entity.type
_entity.pdbx_description
1 polymer ?
#
loop_
_entity_poly.entity_id
_entity_poly.type
_entity_poly.pdbx_seq_one_letter_code
_entity_poly.pdbx_strand_id
1 'polypeptide(L)'
;MKESRKGHPRGALTVRRIISYAVLILLCFLCLFFFYILVINSTRNNFEIQKGLSLLPGKSIFYNLKNTLNNGNIPVLSGIKNSLLVSSLSAALSVYFSALTAYALHAYNFRFKKAAFAFILLIMTMPTQVSALGFVQLMTSLGLKNSLIPLFLPSIASPVVFFFMKQYMQASLPMEIVEAARIDGSSEIHTFHTIILPIMKPALAVQAIFSFVSSWNNYFLPALLLDSADKKTLPILIAQLRSADFLKFDMGQVYMLIAIAILPVIIVYLCLSKFIVRGVALGSVKG
;
A
#
# COMPACT_ATOMS: atom_id res chain seq x y z
N MET A 1 8.38 39.83 -37.65
CA MET A 1 8.81 38.44 -37.88
C MET A 1 7.68 37.50 -37.41
N LYS A 2 6.99 36.84 -38.37
CA LYS A 2 5.93 35.85 -38.04
C LYS A 2 6.60 34.51 -37.78
N GLU A 3 6.59 34.06 -36.53
CA GLU A 3 6.98 32.69 -36.23
C GLU A 3 5.97 31.71 -36.83
N SER A 4 6.43 30.94 -37.80
CA SER A 4 5.72 29.85 -38.44
C SER A 4 5.50 28.73 -37.40
N ARG A 5 4.28 28.62 -36.84
CA ARG A 5 3.85 27.42 -36.13
C ARG A 5 3.86 26.25 -37.11
N LYS A 6 4.94 25.47 -37.12
CA LYS A 6 5.02 24.17 -37.82
C LYS A 6 3.96 23.23 -37.23
N GLY A 7 2.82 23.18 -37.91
CA GLY A 7 1.77 22.19 -37.58
C GLY A 7 2.34 20.79 -37.80
N HIS A 8 2.34 19.97 -36.73
CA HIS A 8 2.69 18.55 -36.85
C HIS A 8 1.72 17.87 -37.84
N PRO A 9 2.22 17.11 -38.85
CA PRO A 9 1.36 16.46 -39.82
C PRO A 9 0.36 15.53 -39.10
N ARG A 10 -0.92 15.71 -39.38
CA ARG A 10 -2.03 14.93 -38.77
C ARG A 10 -1.77 13.43 -38.77
N GLY A 11 -1.10 12.88 -39.81
CA GLY A 11 -0.71 11.49 -39.90
C GLY A 11 0.26 11.01 -38.80
N ALA A 12 1.26 11.84 -38.47
CA ALA A 12 2.23 11.51 -37.40
C ALA A 12 1.57 11.45 -36.00
N LEU A 13 0.57 12.30 -35.74
CA LEU A 13 -0.21 12.26 -34.50
C LEU A 13 -1.07 11.01 -34.42
N THR A 14 -1.66 10.57 -35.53
CA THR A 14 -2.47 9.34 -35.60
C THR A 14 -1.62 8.10 -35.37
N VAL A 15 -0.48 7.97 -36.01
CA VAL A 15 0.46 6.85 -35.82
C VAL A 15 0.94 6.80 -34.37
N ARG A 16 1.32 7.93 -33.78
CA ARG A 16 1.76 8.01 -32.38
C ARG A 16 0.64 7.55 -31.41
N ARG A 17 -0.61 7.94 -31.66
CA ARG A 17 -1.77 7.47 -30.88
C ARG A 17 -1.97 5.97 -30.98
N ILE A 18 -1.91 5.40 -32.19
CA ILE A 18 -2.05 3.94 -32.40
C ILE A 18 -0.99 3.18 -31.63
N ILE A 19 0.28 3.61 -31.74
CA ILE A 19 1.39 2.98 -31.01
C ILE A 19 1.15 3.10 -29.49
N SER A 20 0.76 4.27 -29.00
CA SER A 20 0.49 4.45 -27.56
C SER A 20 -0.63 3.54 -27.06
N TYR A 21 -1.74 3.43 -27.81
CA TYR A 21 -2.82 2.52 -27.44
C TYR A 21 -2.40 1.05 -27.53
N ALA A 22 -1.65 0.64 -28.55
CA ALA A 22 -1.15 -0.72 -28.67
C ALA A 22 -0.27 -1.10 -27.48
N VAL A 23 0.66 -0.22 -27.08
CA VAL A 23 1.52 -0.44 -25.91
C VAL A 23 0.69 -0.51 -24.62
N LEU A 24 -0.27 0.40 -24.42
CA LEU A 24 -1.12 0.40 -23.23
C LEU A 24 -2.00 -0.86 -23.16
N ILE A 25 -2.58 -1.31 -24.27
CA ILE A 25 -3.39 -2.53 -24.34
C ILE A 25 -2.51 -3.75 -24.03
N LEU A 26 -1.32 -3.83 -24.61
CA LEU A 26 -0.36 -4.92 -24.33
C LEU A 26 0.02 -4.97 -22.85
N LEU A 27 0.37 -3.83 -22.24
CA LEU A 27 0.69 -3.75 -20.82
C LEU A 27 -0.52 -4.14 -19.95
N CYS A 28 -1.71 -3.67 -20.29
CA CYS A 28 -2.95 -4.03 -19.59
C CYS A 28 -3.20 -5.54 -19.69
N PHE A 29 -3.06 -6.13 -20.88
CA PHE A 29 -3.20 -7.57 -21.09
C PHE A 29 -2.19 -8.36 -20.25
N LEU A 30 -0.92 -7.98 -20.28
CA LEU A 30 0.12 -8.66 -19.50
C LEU A 30 -0.17 -8.59 -17.99
N CYS A 31 -0.57 -7.42 -17.48
CA CYS A 31 -0.92 -7.27 -16.06
C CYS A 31 -2.13 -8.16 -15.69
N LEU A 32 -3.21 -8.13 -16.48
CA LEU A 32 -4.43 -8.88 -16.18
C LEU A 32 -4.26 -10.38 -16.38
N PHE A 33 -3.41 -10.81 -17.31
CA PHE A 33 -3.17 -12.20 -17.62
C PHE A 33 -2.67 -13.00 -16.42
N PHE A 34 -1.73 -12.46 -15.65
CA PHE A 34 -1.22 -13.15 -14.46
C PHE A 34 -2.30 -13.29 -13.38
N PHE A 35 -3.14 -12.29 -13.19
CA PHE A 35 -4.29 -12.39 -12.28
C PHE A 35 -5.32 -13.40 -12.78
N TYR A 36 -5.57 -13.43 -14.08
CA TYR A 36 -6.45 -14.43 -14.69
C TYR A 36 -5.96 -15.85 -14.42
N ILE A 37 -4.67 -16.13 -14.71
CA ILE A 37 -4.06 -17.44 -14.45
C ILE A 37 -4.09 -17.81 -12.97
N LEU A 38 -3.87 -16.84 -12.07
CA LEU A 38 -3.99 -17.06 -10.62
C LEU A 38 -5.40 -17.54 -10.26
N VAL A 39 -6.45 -16.86 -10.75
CA VAL A 39 -7.84 -17.23 -10.50
C VAL A 39 -8.16 -18.59 -11.12
N ILE A 40 -7.74 -18.85 -12.35
CA ILE A 40 -7.93 -20.15 -12.99
C ILE A 40 -7.26 -21.27 -12.16
N ASN A 41 -6.00 -21.10 -11.74
CA ASN A 41 -5.29 -22.12 -10.96
C ASN A 41 -5.91 -22.33 -9.57
N SER A 42 -6.51 -21.31 -8.95
CA SER A 42 -7.25 -21.49 -7.69
C SER A 42 -8.47 -22.41 -7.82
N THR A 43 -8.99 -22.60 -9.05
CA THR A 43 -10.12 -23.51 -9.34
C THR A 43 -9.68 -24.93 -9.70
N ARG A 44 -8.37 -25.16 -9.91
CA ARG A 44 -7.79 -26.44 -10.36
C ARG A 44 -7.18 -27.21 -9.18
N ASN A 45 -7.20 -28.54 -9.26
CA ASN A 45 -6.51 -29.37 -8.29
C ASN A 45 -4.99 -29.44 -8.57
N ASN A 46 -4.23 -29.98 -7.62
CA ASN A 46 -2.77 -30.06 -7.72
C ASN A 46 -2.28 -30.79 -9.00
N PHE A 47 -2.92 -31.91 -9.34
CA PHE A 47 -2.56 -32.71 -10.52
C PHE A 47 -2.84 -31.96 -11.84
N GLU A 48 -3.96 -31.25 -11.92
CA GLU A 48 -4.28 -30.40 -13.10
C GLU A 48 -3.28 -29.26 -13.27
N ILE A 49 -2.85 -28.63 -12.16
CA ILE A 49 -1.87 -27.53 -12.20
C ILE A 49 -0.50 -28.04 -12.65
N GLN A 50 -0.07 -29.22 -12.18
CA GLN A 50 1.19 -29.85 -12.57
C GLN A 50 1.23 -30.23 -14.06
N LYS A 51 0.08 -30.47 -14.71
CA LYS A 51 0.01 -30.71 -16.16
C LYS A 51 0.38 -29.46 -17.00
N GLY A 52 0.52 -28.30 -16.39
CA GLY A 52 0.94 -27.07 -17.04
C GLY A 52 -0.17 -26.01 -17.17
N LEU A 53 0.10 -25.02 -18.01
CA LEU A 53 -0.78 -23.87 -18.20
C LEU A 53 -2.14 -24.28 -18.78
N SER A 54 -3.21 -23.76 -18.20
CA SER A 54 -4.57 -23.85 -18.74
C SER A 54 -5.25 -22.48 -18.67
N LEU A 55 -6.02 -22.17 -19.68
CA LEU A 55 -6.89 -21.00 -19.72
C LEU A 55 -8.31 -21.32 -19.25
N LEU A 56 -8.64 -22.59 -19.03
CA LEU A 56 -9.96 -23.02 -18.59
C LEU A 56 -9.97 -23.31 -17.09
N PRO A 57 -11.04 -22.93 -16.38
CA PRO A 57 -11.19 -23.20 -14.97
C PRO A 57 -11.37 -24.70 -14.70
N GLY A 58 -10.90 -25.15 -13.54
CA GLY A 58 -11.18 -26.48 -12.99
C GLY A 58 -12.46 -26.49 -12.18
N LYS A 59 -12.73 -27.65 -11.57
CA LYS A 59 -13.92 -27.89 -10.73
C LYS A 59 -13.62 -27.91 -9.23
N SER A 60 -12.39 -27.57 -8.83
CA SER A 60 -11.91 -27.79 -7.46
C SER A 60 -11.97 -26.54 -6.56
N ILE A 61 -12.67 -25.47 -6.99
CA ILE A 61 -12.70 -24.19 -6.25
C ILE A 61 -13.19 -24.37 -4.79
N PHE A 62 -14.29 -25.06 -4.58
CA PHE A 62 -14.83 -25.29 -3.23
C PHE A 62 -13.96 -26.24 -2.40
N TYR A 63 -13.36 -27.23 -3.03
CA TYR A 63 -12.40 -28.14 -2.40
C TYR A 63 -11.16 -27.37 -1.93
N ASN A 64 -10.53 -26.60 -2.80
CA ASN A 64 -9.36 -25.78 -2.48
C ASN A 64 -9.67 -24.76 -1.38
N LEU A 65 -10.84 -24.08 -1.46
CA LEU A 65 -11.27 -23.11 -0.45
C LEU A 65 -11.44 -23.77 0.93
N LYS A 66 -12.17 -24.89 0.98
CA LYS A 66 -12.38 -25.64 2.23
C LYS A 66 -11.06 -26.12 2.83
N ASN A 67 -10.19 -26.71 1.99
CA ASN A 67 -8.90 -27.20 2.45
C ASN A 67 -7.96 -26.07 2.91
N THR A 68 -8.01 -24.91 2.23
CA THR A 68 -7.21 -23.74 2.63
C THR A 68 -7.67 -23.18 3.95
N LEU A 69 -8.98 -23.03 4.17
CA LEU A 69 -9.54 -22.43 5.40
C LEU A 69 -9.47 -23.37 6.60
N ASN A 70 -9.60 -24.67 6.38
CA ASN A 70 -9.59 -25.70 7.43
C ASN A 70 -8.24 -26.41 7.57
N ASN A 71 -7.17 -25.86 7.03
CA ASN A 71 -5.84 -26.45 7.16
C ASN A 71 -5.39 -26.38 8.63
N GLY A 72 -5.30 -27.56 9.28
CA GLY A 72 -4.92 -27.64 10.70
C GLY A 72 -3.50 -27.18 11.01
N ASN A 73 -2.61 -27.13 10.01
CA ASN A 73 -1.22 -26.72 10.15
C ASN A 73 -1.00 -25.23 9.92
N ILE A 74 -1.96 -24.54 9.28
CA ILE A 74 -1.82 -23.13 8.87
C ILE A 74 -3.09 -22.35 9.22
N PRO A 75 -3.05 -21.50 10.26
CA PRO A 75 -4.21 -20.74 10.72
C PRO A 75 -4.53 -19.57 9.78
N VAL A 76 -5.08 -19.86 8.59
CA VAL A 76 -5.32 -18.88 7.52
C VAL A 76 -6.20 -17.73 7.98
N LEU A 77 -7.28 -18.02 8.72
CA LEU A 77 -8.19 -16.98 9.23
C LEU A 77 -7.50 -16.02 10.21
N SER A 78 -6.66 -16.56 11.11
CA SER A 78 -5.83 -15.73 11.99
C SER A 78 -4.85 -14.88 11.19
N GLY A 79 -4.21 -15.46 10.18
CA GLY A 79 -3.30 -14.72 9.29
C GLY A 79 -3.96 -13.57 8.54
N ILE A 80 -5.17 -13.78 8.02
CA ILE A 80 -5.96 -12.72 7.38
C ILE A 80 -6.30 -11.62 8.39
N LYS A 81 -6.81 -12.00 9.57
CA LYS A 81 -7.16 -11.07 10.65
C LYS A 81 -5.95 -10.23 11.09
N ASN A 82 -4.82 -10.89 11.34
CA ASN A 82 -3.59 -10.21 11.75
C ASN A 82 -3.08 -9.25 10.67
N SER A 83 -3.05 -9.70 9.42
CA SER A 83 -2.63 -8.84 8.30
C SER A 83 -3.56 -7.65 8.11
N LEU A 84 -4.89 -7.82 8.19
CA LEU A 84 -5.85 -6.72 8.12
C LEU A 84 -5.65 -5.74 9.26
N LEU A 85 -5.49 -6.22 10.50
CA LEU A 85 -5.28 -5.36 11.67
C LEU A 85 -4.00 -4.56 11.52
N VAL A 86 -2.88 -5.23 11.24
CA VAL A 86 -1.56 -4.57 11.11
C VAL A 86 -1.59 -3.57 9.98
N SER A 87 -2.09 -3.94 8.78
CA SER A 87 -2.06 -3.05 7.62
C SER A 87 -3.00 -1.86 7.75
N SER A 88 -4.18 -2.06 8.35
CA SER A 88 -5.14 -0.97 8.57
C SER A 88 -4.63 0.02 9.61
N LEU A 89 -4.07 -0.47 10.73
CA LEU A 89 -3.48 0.40 11.74
C LEU A 89 -2.24 1.11 11.22
N SER A 90 -1.36 0.42 10.48
CA SER A 90 -0.18 1.04 9.84
C SER A 90 -0.59 2.16 8.89
N ALA A 91 -1.59 1.93 8.05
CA ALA A 91 -2.09 2.94 7.12
C ALA A 91 -2.71 4.14 7.87
N ALA A 92 -3.56 3.89 8.85
CA ALA A 92 -4.21 4.95 9.61
C ALA A 92 -3.20 5.82 10.39
N LEU A 93 -2.29 5.18 11.12
CA LEU A 93 -1.27 5.86 11.92
C LEU A 93 -0.30 6.64 11.04
N SER A 94 0.22 6.02 9.97
CA SER A 94 1.19 6.68 9.08
C SER A 94 0.59 7.91 8.42
N VAL A 95 -0.63 7.81 7.89
CA VAL A 95 -1.30 8.90 7.18
C VAL A 95 -1.66 10.05 8.13
N TYR A 96 -2.25 9.73 9.29
CA TYR A 96 -2.68 10.74 10.25
C TYR A 96 -1.50 11.52 10.83
N PHE A 97 -0.51 10.83 11.39
CA PHE A 97 0.65 11.49 12.01
C PHE A 97 1.56 12.18 10.99
N SER A 98 1.68 11.61 9.78
CA SER A 98 2.42 12.29 8.70
C SER A 98 1.73 13.57 8.23
N ALA A 99 0.40 13.58 8.13
CA ALA A 99 -0.36 14.78 7.80
C ALA A 99 -0.22 15.84 8.89
N LEU A 100 -0.30 15.44 10.16
CA LEU A 100 -0.13 16.34 11.31
C LEU A 100 1.29 16.94 11.34
N THR A 101 2.32 16.12 11.14
CA THR A 101 3.71 16.58 11.07
C THR A 101 3.94 17.50 9.86
N ALA A 102 3.35 17.16 8.71
CA ALA A 102 3.43 18.00 7.51
C ALA A 102 2.75 19.36 7.73
N TYR A 103 1.60 19.38 8.40
CA TYR A 103 0.91 20.61 8.78
C TYR A 103 1.76 21.45 9.73
N ALA A 104 2.35 20.86 10.76
CA ALA A 104 3.24 21.57 11.67
C ALA A 104 4.42 22.21 10.94
N LEU A 105 5.07 21.46 10.03
CA LEU A 105 6.18 21.99 9.22
C LEU A 105 5.72 22.89 8.06
N HIS A 106 4.43 23.01 7.77
CA HIS A 106 3.89 23.94 6.80
C HIS A 106 3.50 25.25 7.46
N ALA A 107 2.64 25.19 8.48
CA ALA A 107 1.93 26.31 9.08
C ALA A 107 2.73 27.08 10.13
N TYR A 108 3.77 26.49 10.73
CA TYR A 108 4.54 27.14 11.79
C TYR A 108 5.94 27.53 11.32
N ASN A 109 6.42 28.67 11.84
CA ASN A 109 7.81 29.12 11.74
C ASN A 109 8.51 28.97 13.06
N PHE A 110 9.52 28.08 13.12
CA PHE A 110 10.35 27.86 14.30
C PHE A 110 11.81 27.64 13.92
N ARG A 111 12.71 27.89 14.88
CA ARG A 111 14.19 27.92 14.67
C ARG A 111 14.74 26.66 13.98
N PHE A 112 14.23 25.48 14.33
CA PHE A 112 14.76 24.20 13.83
C PHE A 112 13.97 23.59 12.68
N LYS A 113 13.02 24.33 12.07
CA LYS A 113 12.14 23.83 10.98
C LYS A 113 12.92 23.18 9.82
N LYS A 114 13.98 23.84 9.34
CA LYS A 114 14.82 23.33 8.24
C LYS A 114 15.61 22.09 8.66
N ALA A 115 16.16 22.10 9.88
CA ALA A 115 16.91 20.97 10.43
C ALA A 115 15.99 19.75 10.64
N ALA A 116 14.78 19.93 11.17
CA ALA A 116 13.80 18.86 11.34
C ALA A 116 13.41 18.23 9.99
N PHE A 117 13.16 19.06 8.97
CA PHE A 117 12.86 18.55 7.63
C PHE A 117 14.04 17.78 7.03
N ALA A 118 15.25 18.34 7.11
CA ALA A 118 16.47 17.67 6.62
C ALA A 118 16.74 16.34 7.36
N PHE A 119 16.51 16.29 8.67
CA PHE A 119 16.65 15.07 9.47
C PHE A 119 15.66 13.97 9.02
N ILE A 120 14.40 14.32 8.78
CA ILE A 120 13.41 13.36 8.26
C ILE A 120 13.82 12.82 6.89
N LEU A 121 14.33 13.69 6.00
CA LEU A 121 14.84 13.26 4.69
C LEU A 121 16.05 12.33 4.81
N LEU A 122 16.95 12.62 5.75
CA LEU A 122 18.13 11.78 6.01
C LEU A 122 17.71 10.37 6.46
N ILE A 123 16.69 10.25 7.32
CA ILE A 123 16.18 8.95 7.75
C ILE A 123 15.63 8.14 6.57
N MET A 124 15.02 8.78 5.56
CA MET A 124 14.52 8.09 4.35
C MET A 124 15.64 7.38 3.56
N THR A 125 16.89 7.82 3.69
CA THR A 125 18.01 7.20 2.97
C THR A 125 18.54 5.94 3.66
N MET A 126 18.12 5.67 4.90
CA MET A 126 18.57 4.48 5.64
C MET A 126 17.86 3.22 5.14
N PRO A 127 18.61 2.18 4.71
CA PRO A 127 18.01 0.92 4.30
C PRO A 127 17.30 0.23 5.48
N THR A 128 16.02 -0.10 5.31
CA THR A 128 15.22 -0.73 6.37
C THR A 128 15.78 -2.09 6.80
N GLN A 129 16.42 -2.83 5.88
CA GLN A 129 17.03 -4.12 6.16
C GLN A 129 18.23 -4.01 7.13
N VAL A 130 19.00 -2.93 7.03
CA VAL A 130 20.15 -2.68 7.93
C VAL A 130 19.65 -2.39 9.35
N SER A 131 18.56 -1.63 9.46
CA SER A 131 17.97 -1.26 10.75
C SER A 131 17.22 -2.40 11.42
N ALA A 132 16.85 -3.45 10.67
CA ALA A 132 15.96 -4.51 11.14
C ALA A 132 16.55 -5.29 12.34
N LEU A 133 17.87 -5.59 12.33
CA LEU A 133 18.50 -6.34 13.42
C LEU A 133 18.43 -5.57 14.74
N GLY A 134 18.80 -4.29 14.72
CA GLY A 134 18.72 -3.43 15.90
C GLY A 134 17.28 -3.24 16.37
N PHE A 135 16.32 -3.14 15.43
CA PHE A 135 14.91 -3.06 15.74
C PHE A 135 14.40 -4.32 16.44
N VAL A 136 14.75 -5.52 15.93
CA VAL A 136 14.37 -6.78 16.56
C VAL A 136 14.95 -6.93 17.97
N GLN A 137 16.23 -6.54 18.16
CA GLN A 137 16.87 -6.54 19.46
C GLN A 137 16.15 -5.60 20.44
N LEU A 138 15.82 -4.39 20.01
CA LEU A 138 15.05 -3.43 20.81
C LEU A 138 13.67 -3.96 21.17
N MET A 139 12.93 -4.54 20.22
CA MET A 139 11.61 -5.10 20.50
C MET A 139 11.70 -6.29 21.46
N THR A 140 12.77 -7.10 21.37
CA THR A 140 13.02 -8.21 22.30
C THR A 140 13.31 -7.70 23.71
N SER A 141 14.14 -6.67 23.87
CA SER A 141 14.47 -6.06 25.18
C SER A 141 13.25 -5.40 25.84
N LEU A 142 12.33 -4.89 25.04
CA LEU A 142 11.05 -4.32 25.52
C LEU A 142 9.96 -5.36 25.80
N GLY A 143 10.23 -6.67 25.60
CA GLY A 143 9.24 -7.72 25.75
C GLY A 143 8.15 -7.74 24.70
N LEU A 144 8.38 -7.08 23.56
CA LEU A 144 7.41 -6.95 22.46
C LEU A 144 7.64 -7.94 21.32
N LYS A 145 8.67 -8.82 21.43
CA LYS A 145 8.83 -9.94 20.50
C LYS A 145 7.58 -10.82 20.53
N ASN A 146 7.24 -11.43 19.43
CA ASN A 146 6.03 -12.22 19.24
C ASN A 146 4.72 -11.46 19.55
N SER A 147 4.70 -10.16 19.18
CA SER A 147 3.54 -9.25 19.27
C SER A 147 3.30 -8.57 17.95
N LEU A 148 2.05 -8.19 17.65
CA LEU A 148 1.70 -7.43 16.45
C LEU A 148 2.02 -5.93 16.59
N ILE A 149 2.20 -5.41 17.81
CA ILE A 149 2.44 -3.98 18.08
C ILE A 149 3.64 -3.43 17.33
N PRO A 150 4.82 -4.09 17.31
CA PRO A 150 5.98 -3.61 16.57
C PRO A 150 5.78 -3.49 15.06
N LEU A 151 4.76 -4.15 14.51
CA LEU A 151 4.51 -4.14 13.08
C LEU A 151 3.74 -2.91 12.61
N PHE A 152 2.94 -2.28 13.48
CA PHE A 152 2.16 -1.10 13.10
C PHE A 152 2.53 0.17 13.87
N LEU A 153 2.95 0.08 15.13
CA LEU A 153 3.23 1.26 15.95
C LEU A 153 4.31 2.19 15.36
N PRO A 154 5.43 1.70 14.80
CA PRO A 154 6.44 2.55 14.19
C PRO A 154 5.94 3.33 12.97
N SER A 155 4.80 2.95 12.39
CA SER A 155 4.19 3.68 11.27
C SER A 155 3.76 5.10 11.62
N ILE A 156 3.67 5.45 12.91
CA ILE A 156 3.48 6.83 13.39
C ILE A 156 4.56 7.75 12.83
N ALA A 157 5.80 7.27 12.74
CA ALA A 157 6.94 7.99 12.19
C ALA A 157 7.28 7.45 10.79
N SER A 158 6.48 7.79 9.78
CA SER A 158 6.70 7.38 8.38
C SER A 158 7.29 8.54 7.56
N PRO A 159 8.63 8.59 7.34
CA PRO A 159 9.27 9.69 6.61
C PRO A 159 8.77 9.81 5.16
N VAL A 160 8.53 8.69 4.49
CA VAL A 160 8.06 8.66 3.10
C VAL A 160 6.67 9.27 3.00
N VAL A 161 5.73 8.81 3.83
CA VAL A 161 4.36 9.34 3.84
C VAL A 161 4.35 10.83 4.21
N PHE A 162 5.13 11.21 5.22
CA PHE A 162 5.32 12.61 5.59
C PHE A 162 5.81 13.46 4.40
N PHE A 163 6.80 13.00 3.66
CA PHE A 163 7.34 13.74 2.51
C PHE A 163 6.24 14.02 1.48
N PHE A 164 5.47 13.00 1.09
CA PHE A 164 4.37 13.17 0.14
C PHE A 164 3.26 14.09 0.68
N MET A 165 2.89 13.97 1.96
CA MET A 165 1.93 14.87 2.60
C MET A 165 2.42 16.32 2.57
N LYS A 166 3.69 16.55 2.87
CA LYS A 166 4.30 17.88 2.87
C LYS A 166 4.32 18.50 1.47
N GLN A 167 4.67 17.72 0.44
CA GLN A 167 4.66 18.19 -0.96
C GLN A 167 3.25 18.55 -1.42
N TYR A 168 2.27 17.68 -1.14
CA TYR A 168 0.88 17.96 -1.50
C TYR A 168 0.35 19.21 -0.78
N MET A 169 0.65 19.35 0.50
CA MET A 169 0.23 20.50 1.30
C MET A 169 0.80 21.81 0.76
N GLN A 170 2.09 21.82 0.36
CA GLN A 170 2.72 22.98 -0.27
C GLN A 170 2.04 23.41 -1.58
N ALA A 171 1.53 22.44 -2.34
CA ALA A 171 0.88 22.70 -3.62
C ALA A 171 -0.61 23.07 -3.49
N SER A 172 -1.30 22.62 -2.42
CA SER A 172 -2.76 22.63 -2.34
C SER A 172 -3.33 23.39 -1.15
N LEU A 173 -2.50 23.81 -0.19
CA LEU A 173 -2.94 24.53 1.01
C LEU A 173 -2.31 25.94 1.05
N PRO A 174 -3.00 26.99 0.60
CA PRO A 174 -2.59 28.36 0.79
C PRO A 174 -2.55 28.71 2.29
N MET A 175 -1.53 29.47 2.71
CA MET A 175 -1.39 29.87 4.13
C MET A 175 -2.50 30.80 4.59
N GLU A 176 -3.09 31.54 3.69
CA GLU A 176 -4.21 32.46 3.93
C GLU A 176 -5.43 31.74 4.55
N ILE A 177 -5.65 30.47 4.21
CA ILE A 177 -6.72 29.65 4.81
C ILE A 177 -6.43 29.40 6.30
N VAL A 178 -5.18 29.11 6.64
CA VAL A 178 -4.77 28.88 8.02
C VAL A 178 -4.83 30.17 8.83
N GLU A 179 -4.39 31.28 8.24
CA GLU A 179 -4.42 32.60 8.87
C GLU A 179 -5.84 33.10 9.11
N ALA A 180 -6.74 32.91 8.13
CA ALA A 180 -8.15 33.23 8.29
C ALA A 180 -8.79 32.45 9.46
N ALA A 181 -8.55 31.13 9.53
CA ALA A 181 -9.04 30.30 10.63
C ALA A 181 -8.53 30.77 12.01
N ARG A 182 -7.29 31.25 12.09
CA ARG A 182 -6.72 31.82 13.32
C ARG A 182 -7.37 33.15 13.70
N ILE A 183 -7.66 34.02 12.73
CA ILE A 183 -8.37 35.28 12.95
C ILE A 183 -9.79 35.01 13.47
N ASP A 184 -10.46 33.98 12.95
CA ASP A 184 -11.79 33.53 13.40
C ASP A 184 -11.76 32.84 14.78
N GLY A 185 -10.58 32.73 15.42
CA GLY A 185 -10.44 32.13 16.77
C GLY A 185 -10.46 30.60 16.77
N SER A 186 -10.34 29.95 15.62
CA SER A 186 -10.29 28.50 15.55
C SER A 186 -9.03 27.94 16.22
N SER A 187 -9.18 26.92 17.07
CA SER A 187 -8.03 26.24 17.66
C SER A 187 -7.28 25.44 16.59
N GLU A 188 -5.97 25.25 16.76
CA GLU A 188 -5.12 24.53 15.79
C GLU A 188 -5.58 23.08 15.53
N ILE A 189 -6.04 22.39 16.58
CA ILE A 189 -6.57 21.03 16.46
C ILE A 189 -7.89 21.04 15.66
N HIS A 190 -8.76 22.00 15.92
CA HIS A 190 -10.00 22.14 15.17
C HIS A 190 -9.74 22.49 13.72
N THR A 191 -8.87 23.46 13.44
CA THR A 191 -8.43 23.82 12.09
C THR A 191 -7.87 22.61 11.33
N PHE A 192 -6.99 21.82 11.98
CA PHE A 192 -6.44 20.63 11.36
C PHE A 192 -7.52 19.64 10.93
N HIS A 193 -8.48 19.31 11.81
CA HIS A 193 -9.49 18.29 11.52
C HIS A 193 -10.58 18.77 10.58
N THR A 194 -11.03 20.01 10.71
CA THR A 194 -12.20 20.53 9.98
C THR A 194 -11.85 21.19 8.66
N ILE A 195 -10.63 21.73 8.52
CA ILE A 195 -10.19 22.44 7.31
C ILE A 195 -9.09 21.68 6.59
N ILE A 196 -7.99 21.37 7.29
CA ILE A 196 -6.80 20.82 6.64
C ILE A 196 -7.01 19.37 6.16
N LEU A 197 -7.50 18.48 7.01
CA LEU A 197 -7.73 17.08 6.61
C LEU A 197 -8.71 16.94 5.43
N PRO A 198 -9.84 17.70 5.37
CA PRO A 198 -10.70 17.70 4.18
C PRO A 198 -9.99 18.12 2.88
N ILE A 199 -9.15 19.14 2.90
CA ILE A 199 -8.37 19.59 1.74
C ILE A 199 -7.35 18.51 1.34
N MET A 200 -6.77 17.82 2.32
CA MET A 200 -5.78 16.76 2.13
C MET A 200 -6.37 15.42 1.70
N LYS A 201 -7.69 15.24 1.66
CA LYS A 201 -8.35 13.95 1.34
C LYS A 201 -7.74 13.18 0.17
N PRO A 202 -7.41 13.80 -0.99
CA PRO A 202 -6.81 13.04 -2.09
C PRO A 202 -5.44 12.45 -1.74
N ALA A 203 -4.57 13.23 -1.10
CA ALA A 203 -3.26 12.77 -0.67
C ALA A 203 -3.35 11.70 0.43
N LEU A 204 -4.27 11.90 1.39
CA LEU A 204 -4.55 10.93 2.46
C LEU A 204 -4.96 9.58 1.86
N ALA A 205 -5.87 9.57 0.88
CA ALA A 205 -6.34 8.34 0.23
C ALA A 205 -5.21 7.62 -0.52
N VAL A 206 -4.41 8.35 -1.29
CA VAL A 206 -3.27 7.78 -2.02
C VAL A 206 -2.27 7.13 -1.05
N GLN A 207 -1.86 7.88 -0.02
CA GLN A 207 -0.88 7.39 0.94
C GLN A 207 -1.44 6.26 1.83
N ALA A 208 -2.74 6.27 2.12
CA ALA A 208 -3.39 5.17 2.84
C ALA A 208 -3.34 3.86 2.04
N ILE A 209 -3.59 3.91 0.72
CA ILE A 209 -3.47 2.72 -0.14
C ILE A 209 -2.02 2.22 -0.14
N PHE A 210 -1.04 3.10 -0.39
CA PHE A 210 0.36 2.68 -0.44
C PHE A 210 0.84 2.12 0.91
N SER A 211 0.49 2.75 2.02
CA SER A 211 0.85 2.27 3.36
C SER A 211 0.19 0.93 3.68
N PHE A 212 -1.11 0.78 3.34
CA PHE A 212 -1.82 -0.47 3.52
C PHE A 212 -1.17 -1.60 2.71
N VAL A 213 -0.96 -1.40 1.41
CA VAL A 213 -0.39 -2.41 0.52
C VAL A 213 1.04 -2.77 0.91
N SER A 214 1.85 -1.78 1.31
CA SER A 214 3.21 -2.01 1.80
C SER A 214 3.23 -2.87 3.06
N SER A 215 2.37 -2.56 4.03
CA SER A 215 2.24 -3.32 5.26
C SER A 215 1.63 -4.71 5.03
N TRP A 216 0.60 -4.81 4.16
CA TRP A 216 -0.05 -6.06 3.80
C TRP A 216 0.90 -7.06 3.17
N ASN A 217 1.80 -6.61 2.29
CA ASN A 217 2.78 -7.45 1.61
C ASN A 217 4.08 -7.65 2.41
N ASN A 218 4.19 -7.06 3.59
CA ASN A 218 5.40 -7.16 4.38
C ASN A 218 5.56 -8.57 4.96
N TYR A 219 6.60 -9.25 4.51
CA TYR A 219 7.02 -10.56 5.00
C TYR A 219 8.20 -10.44 5.98
N PHE A 220 9.14 -9.55 5.68
CA PHE A 220 10.47 -9.54 6.28
C PHE A 220 10.45 -9.28 7.79
N LEU A 221 9.90 -8.16 8.24
CA LEU A 221 9.82 -7.84 9.68
C LEU A 221 8.91 -8.80 10.46
N PRO A 222 7.70 -9.14 9.96
CA PRO A 222 6.87 -10.14 10.62
C PRO A 222 7.56 -11.49 10.81
N ALA A 223 8.34 -11.96 9.82
CA ALA A 223 9.06 -13.24 9.92
C ALA A 223 10.19 -13.23 10.97
N LEU A 224 10.76 -12.06 11.28
CA LEU A 224 11.79 -11.90 12.32
C LEU A 224 11.19 -11.77 13.74
N LEU A 225 9.95 -11.28 13.85
CA LEU A 225 9.34 -10.92 15.13
C LEU A 225 8.32 -11.92 15.65
N LEU A 226 7.63 -12.65 14.75
CA LEU A 226 6.49 -13.49 15.11
C LEU A 226 6.86 -14.98 15.09
N ASP A 227 6.79 -15.61 16.25
CA ASP A 227 7.09 -17.03 16.42
C ASP A 227 5.80 -17.89 16.45
N SER A 228 4.75 -17.46 17.16
CA SER A 228 3.52 -18.21 17.35
C SER A 228 2.67 -18.30 16.10
N ALA A 229 2.13 -19.47 15.80
CA ALA A 229 1.33 -19.71 14.59
C ALA A 229 0.09 -18.81 14.48
N ASP A 230 -0.59 -18.56 15.58
CA ASP A 230 -1.79 -17.73 15.68
C ASP A 230 -1.54 -16.23 15.45
N LYS A 231 -0.28 -15.77 15.62
CA LYS A 231 0.13 -14.37 15.41
C LYS A 231 0.70 -14.10 14.03
N LYS A 232 1.02 -15.12 13.24
CA LYS A 232 1.60 -14.96 11.91
C LYS A 232 0.68 -14.16 10.98
N THR A 233 1.31 -13.38 10.11
CA THR A 233 0.63 -12.63 9.04
C THR A 233 0.49 -13.50 7.79
N LEU A 234 -0.40 -13.12 6.89
CA LEU A 234 -0.70 -13.87 5.68
C LEU A 234 0.51 -14.13 4.77
N PRO A 235 1.43 -13.16 4.54
CA PRO A 235 2.65 -13.41 3.78
C PRO A 235 3.54 -14.51 4.37
N ILE A 236 3.62 -14.62 5.70
CA ILE A 236 4.38 -15.70 6.36
C ILE A 236 3.72 -17.05 6.08
N LEU A 237 2.39 -17.13 6.19
CA LEU A 237 1.65 -18.38 5.94
C LEU A 237 1.78 -18.83 4.48
N ILE A 238 1.74 -17.91 3.53
CA ILE A 238 1.98 -18.19 2.10
C ILE A 238 3.40 -18.74 1.90
N ALA A 239 4.40 -18.12 2.52
CA ALA A 239 5.78 -18.58 2.43
C ALA A 239 5.97 -19.97 3.05
N GLN A 240 5.32 -20.26 4.19
CA GLN A 240 5.35 -21.57 4.82
C GLN A 240 4.69 -22.66 3.96
N LEU A 241 3.57 -22.34 3.31
CA LEU A 241 2.91 -23.27 2.38
C LEU A 241 3.81 -23.63 1.21
N ARG A 242 4.58 -22.65 0.69
CA ARG A 242 5.52 -22.85 -0.42
C ARG A 242 6.80 -23.60 -0.02
N SER A 243 7.22 -23.50 1.24
CA SER A 243 8.42 -24.18 1.77
C SER A 243 8.16 -25.58 2.33
N ALA A 244 6.90 -26.01 2.40
CA ALA A 244 6.55 -27.36 2.76
C ALA A 244 7.12 -28.37 1.76
N ASP A 245 7.38 -29.61 2.23
CA ASP A 245 7.92 -30.71 1.43
C ASP A 245 7.19 -30.84 0.09
N PHE A 246 7.94 -30.79 -1.01
CA PHE A 246 7.41 -30.75 -2.38
C PHE A 246 6.46 -31.90 -2.72
N LEU A 247 6.62 -33.05 -2.03
CA LEU A 247 5.75 -34.22 -2.16
C LEU A 247 4.40 -34.08 -1.44
N LYS A 248 4.30 -33.15 -0.48
CA LYS A 248 3.08 -32.89 0.32
C LYS A 248 2.41 -31.56 -0.03
N PHE A 249 2.92 -30.89 -1.03
CA PHE A 249 2.56 -29.52 -1.39
C PHE A 249 1.35 -29.51 -2.34
N ASP A 250 0.23 -28.93 -1.88
CA ASP A 250 -0.97 -28.76 -2.72
C ASP A 250 -0.97 -27.38 -3.38
N MET A 251 -0.62 -27.33 -4.68
CA MET A 251 -0.62 -26.10 -5.45
C MET A 251 -2.01 -25.44 -5.52
N GLY A 252 -3.09 -26.22 -5.50
CA GLY A 252 -4.45 -25.70 -5.47
C GLY A 252 -4.70 -24.85 -4.23
N GLN A 253 -4.24 -25.30 -3.06
CA GLN A 253 -4.33 -24.54 -1.80
C GLN A 253 -3.50 -23.26 -1.87
N VAL A 254 -2.29 -23.30 -2.44
CA VAL A 254 -1.43 -22.11 -2.56
C VAL A 254 -2.07 -21.06 -3.45
N TYR A 255 -2.52 -21.44 -4.64
CA TYR A 255 -3.20 -20.50 -5.54
C TYR A 255 -4.48 -19.95 -4.91
N MET A 256 -5.24 -20.78 -4.19
CA MET A 256 -6.42 -20.34 -3.45
C MET A 256 -6.06 -19.32 -2.35
N LEU A 257 -5.01 -19.59 -1.55
CA LEU A 257 -4.57 -18.68 -0.51
C LEU A 257 -4.10 -17.34 -1.07
N ILE A 258 -3.36 -17.36 -2.19
CA ILE A 258 -2.93 -16.13 -2.87
C ILE A 258 -4.15 -15.38 -3.46
N ALA A 259 -5.13 -16.09 -4.03
CA ALA A 259 -6.36 -15.48 -4.54
C ALA A 259 -7.15 -14.78 -3.42
N ILE A 260 -7.26 -15.43 -2.24
CA ILE A 260 -7.85 -14.82 -1.05
C ILE A 260 -7.04 -13.59 -0.59
N ALA A 261 -5.71 -13.67 -0.62
CA ALA A 261 -4.83 -12.59 -0.19
C ALA A 261 -4.93 -11.32 -1.05
N ILE A 262 -5.34 -11.43 -2.29
CA ILE A 262 -5.50 -10.27 -3.19
C ILE A 262 -6.80 -9.51 -2.92
N LEU A 263 -7.85 -10.18 -2.43
CA LEU A 263 -9.18 -9.57 -2.25
C LEU A 263 -9.19 -8.33 -1.36
N PRO A 264 -8.55 -8.31 -0.17
CA PRO A 264 -8.53 -7.11 0.67
C PRO A 264 -7.82 -5.91 0.00
N VAL A 265 -6.78 -6.15 -0.78
CA VAL A 265 -6.07 -5.10 -1.53
C VAL A 265 -6.98 -4.49 -2.59
N ILE A 266 -7.71 -5.32 -3.33
CA ILE A 266 -8.68 -4.85 -4.33
C ILE A 266 -9.79 -4.04 -3.64
N ILE A 267 -10.33 -4.51 -2.52
CA ILE A 267 -11.40 -3.82 -1.78
C ILE A 267 -10.92 -2.44 -1.32
N VAL A 268 -9.74 -2.36 -0.69
CA VAL A 268 -9.16 -1.10 -0.22
C VAL A 268 -8.93 -0.14 -1.39
N TYR A 269 -8.38 -0.63 -2.51
CA TYR A 269 -8.19 0.17 -3.71
C TYR A 269 -9.53 0.72 -4.25
N LEU A 270 -10.55 -0.11 -4.40
CA LEU A 270 -11.87 0.30 -4.90
C LEU A 270 -12.54 1.33 -3.98
N CYS A 271 -12.44 1.16 -2.66
CA CYS A 271 -12.99 2.11 -1.69
C CYS A 271 -12.34 3.50 -1.76
N LEU A 272 -11.01 3.54 -2.00
CA LEU A 272 -10.23 4.77 -1.95
C LEU A 272 -9.98 5.41 -3.32
N SER A 273 -10.11 4.66 -4.42
CA SER A 273 -9.83 5.11 -5.80
C SER A 273 -10.61 6.36 -6.22
N LYS A 274 -11.86 6.49 -5.76
CA LYS A 274 -12.70 7.68 -6.04
C LYS A 274 -12.09 8.99 -5.55
N PHE A 275 -11.30 8.96 -4.48
CA PHE A 275 -10.62 10.15 -3.94
C PHE A 275 -9.38 10.50 -4.75
N ILE A 276 -8.71 9.49 -5.33
CA ILE A 276 -7.55 9.69 -6.22
C ILE A 276 -7.96 10.44 -7.49
N VAL A 277 -9.01 9.94 -8.15
CA VAL A 277 -9.50 10.52 -9.42
C VAL A 277 -9.90 11.98 -9.25
N ARG A 278 -10.59 12.31 -8.16
CA ARG A 278 -10.99 13.71 -7.86
C ARG A 278 -9.78 14.62 -7.64
N GLY A 279 -8.73 14.15 -6.98
CA GLY A 279 -7.52 14.93 -6.71
C GLY A 279 -6.71 15.24 -7.97
N VAL A 280 -6.59 14.28 -8.88
CA VAL A 280 -5.89 14.46 -10.16
C VAL A 280 -6.63 15.45 -11.07
N ALA A 281 -7.97 15.38 -11.10
CA ALA A 281 -8.80 16.28 -11.91
C ALA A 281 -8.65 17.76 -11.47
N LEU A 282 -8.54 18.04 -10.17
CA LEU A 282 -8.33 19.40 -9.65
C LEU A 282 -6.94 19.95 -9.95
N GLY A 283 -5.92 19.09 -10.04
CA GLY A 283 -4.55 19.48 -10.40
C GLY A 283 -4.34 19.78 -11.89
N SER A 284 -5.16 19.20 -12.77
CA SER A 284 -5.05 19.35 -14.22
C SER A 284 -5.69 20.63 -14.79
N VAL A 285 -6.47 21.36 -14.00
CA VAL A 285 -7.16 22.61 -14.42
C VAL A 285 -6.29 23.86 -14.20
N LYS A 286 -5.11 23.73 -13.59
CA LYS A 286 -4.14 24.83 -13.37
C LYS A 286 -3.04 24.91 -14.43
N GLY A 287 -3.21 24.25 -15.60
CA GLY A 287 -2.33 24.37 -16.76
C GLY A 287 -2.94 25.14 -17.91
#